data_362c7aa6ded62f6e3d2a88a0a959700a
#
_entry.id   362c7aa6ded62f6e3d2a88a0a959700a
#
_cell.length_a   1.000
_cell.length_b   1.000
_cell.length_c   1.000
_cell.angle_alpha   90.00
_cell.angle_beta   90.00
_cell.angle_gamma   90.00
#
_symmetry.space_group_name_H-M   'P 1'
#
loop_
_entity.id
_entity.type
_entity.pdbx_description
1 polymer ?
#
loop_
_entity_poly.entity_id
_entity_poly.type
_entity_poly.pdbx_seq_one_letter_code
_entity_poly.pdbx_strand_id
1 'polypeptide(L)'
;CTFFIGFLHPIFWQKAIETTAIMLIGIFLCVVAGIPLGIAMARSARTRNVILPVLDLMQTIPSFCYLIPGIMLFGLGAVPAIIATFIYAVPPLVRLTDLGIRLVDTEVIEAADAFGASKKQKLWGVQMPLALPNIMQGINQCTMMALAMVVIASMIGTRGLGDEVLLGLQQLNVGRAAEAGIAIVLLAIVLDRITQSYGETLQERTAPNTKKGK
;
A
#
# COMPACT_ATOMS: atom_id res chain seq x y z
N CYS A 1 -25.60 7.88 23.32
CA CYS A 1 -26.05 9.05 22.51
C CYS A 1 -24.89 9.96 22.07
N THR A 2 -23.90 10.23 22.91
CA THR A 2 -22.70 11.05 22.56
C THR A 2 -21.88 10.43 21.43
N PHE A 3 -21.77 9.11 21.37
CA PHE A 3 -21.05 8.35 20.33
C PHE A 3 -21.59 8.62 18.90
N PHE A 4 -22.92 8.66 18.75
CA PHE A 4 -23.58 8.93 17.47
C PHE A 4 -23.46 10.39 17.02
N ILE A 5 -23.40 11.32 17.98
CA ILE A 5 -23.29 12.75 17.70
C ILE A 5 -21.87 13.12 17.23
N GLY A 6 -20.83 12.49 17.79
CA GLY A 6 -19.44 12.66 17.32
C GLY A 6 -19.25 12.19 15.87
N PHE A 7 -19.86 11.07 15.49
CA PHE A 7 -19.81 10.53 14.13
C PHE A 7 -20.54 11.39 13.08
N LEU A 8 -21.52 12.15 13.50
CA LEU A 8 -22.29 13.10 12.66
C LEU A 8 -21.65 14.49 12.57
N HIS A 9 -20.56 14.75 13.32
CA HIS A 9 -19.92 16.05 13.31
C HIS A 9 -19.13 16.29 12.01
N PRO A 10 -19.34 17.40 11.30
CA PRO A 10 -18.70 17.66 10.00
C PRO A 10 -17.15 17.68 10.07
N ILE A 11 -16.57 18.03 11.22
CA ILE A 11 -15.12 18.03 11.45
C ILE A 11 -14.54 16.61 11.34
N PHE A 12 -15.29 15.61 11.78
CA PHE A 12 -14.83 14.21 11.74
C PHE A 12 -14.71 13.68 10.30
N TRP A 13 -15.70 14.01 9.48
CA TRP A 13 -15.69 13.67 8.06
C TRP A 13 -14.57 14.36 7.29
N GLN A 14 -14.31 15.63 7.60
CA GLN A 14 -13.22 16.36 6.99
C GLN A 14 -11.86 15.70 7.30
N LYS A 15 -11.61 15.29 8.56
CA LYS A 15 -10.38 14.61 8.96
C LYS A 15 -10.26 13.21 8.35
N ALA A 16 -11.37 12.48 8.19
CA ALA A 16 -11.39 11.20 7.49
C ALA A 16 -11.04 11.36 6.01
N ILE A 17 -11.55 12.39 5.34
CA ILE A 17 -11.23 12.71 3.94
C ILE A 17 -9.76 13.09 3.80
N GLU A 18 -9.23 13.93 4.69
CA GLU A 18 -7.81 14.32 4.68
C GLU A 18 -6.88 13.09 4.85
N THR A 19 -7.18 12.21 5.81
CA THR A 19 -6.45 10.95 6.00
C THR A 19 -6.48 10.08 4.75
N THR A 20 -7.67 9.92 4.17
CA THR A 20 -7.87 9.10 2.96
C THR A 20 -7.14 9.71 1.76
N ALA A 21 -7.19 11.02 1.58
CA ALA A 21 -6.53 11.71 0.47
C ALA A 21 -4.99 11.53 0.52
N ILE A 22 -4.37 11.76 1.68
CA ILE A 22 -2.93 11.59 1.86
C ILE A 22 -2.53 10.14 1.61
N MET A 23 -3.31 9.19 2.12
CA MET A 23 -3.08 7.78 1.93
C MET A 23 -3.18 7.37 0.46
N LEU A 24 -4.22 7.79 -0.26
CA LEU A 24 -4.39 7.47 -1.68
C LEU A 24 -3.26 8.03 -2.55
N ILE A 25 -2.81 9.27 -2.27
CA ILE A 25 -1.65 9.85 -2.95
C ILE A 25 -0.39 9.00 -2.67
N GLY A 26 -0.16 8.61 -1.41
CA GLY A 26 0.95 7.75 -1.03
C GLY A 26 0.92 6.39 -1.74
N ILE A 27 -0.24 5.72 -1.77
CA ILE A 27 -0.43 4.44 -2.48
C ILE A 27 -0.20 4.62 -3.98
N PHE A 28 -0.74 5.67 -4.59
CA PHE A 28 -0.54 5.95 -6.00
C PHE A 28 0.96 6.06 -6.34
N LEU A 29 1.73 6.81 -5.53
CA LEU A 29 3.17 6.91 -5.69
C LEU A 29 3.87 5.56 -5.51
N CYS A 30 3.44 4.75 -4.53
CA CYS A 30 3.96 3.39 -4.33
C CYS A 30 3.71 2.50 -5.54
N VAL A 31 2.54 2.55 -6.14
CA VAL A 31 2.19 1.76 -7.33
C VAL A 31 3.02 2.19 -8.54
N VAL A 32 3.09 3.50 -8.78
CA VAL A 32 3.84 4.07 -9.93
C VAL A 32 5.34 3.79 -9.84
N ALA A 33 5.93 3.79 -8.67
CA ALA A 33 7.36 3.51 -8.47
C ALA A 33 7.63 2.02 -8.18
N GLY A 34 6.79 1.38 -7.35
CA GLY A 34 7.03 0.05 -6.83
C GLY A 34 6.88 -1.06 -7.88
N ILE A 35 5.85 -0.98 -8.73
CA ILE A 35 5.65 -1.99 -9.78
C ILE A 35 6.80 -1.97 -10.80
N PRO A 36 7.21 -0.84 -11.41
CA PRO A 36 8.35 -0.81 -12.31
C PRO A 36 9.66 -1.27 -11.66
N LEU A 37 9.87 -0.92 -10.38
CA LEU A 37 11.05 -1.34 -9.63
C LEU A 37 11.05 -2.85 -9.38
N GLY A 38 9.91 -3.44 -9.02
CA GLY A 38 9.74 -4.88 -8.86
C GLY A 38 9.97 -5.64 -10.17
N ILE A 39 9.45 -5.13 -11.29
CA ILE A 39 9.72 -5.68 -12.62
C ILE A 39 11.21 -5.60 -12.97
N ALA A 40 11.89 -4.50 -12.67
CA ALA A 40 13.32 -4.35 -12.90
C ALA A 40 14.14 -5.35 -12.08
N MET A 41 13.76 -5.60 -10.81
CA MET A 41 14.36 -6.62 -9.96
C MET A 41 14.16 -8.04 -10.51
N ALA A 42 12.95 -8.36 -10.96
CA ALA A 42 12.64 -9.68 -11.53
C ALA A 42 13.46 -9.98 -12.80
N ARG A 43 13.78 -8.93 -13.57
CA ARG A 43 14.54 -9.07 -14.84
C ARG A 43 16.05 -9.08 -14.69
N SER A 44 16.60 -8.61 -13.59
CA SER A 44 18.04 -8.45 -13.39
C SER A 44 18.49 -8.85 -11.99
N ALA A 45 19.25 -9.92 -11.89
CA ALA A 45 19.84 -10.35 -10.62
C ALA A 45 20.73 -9.27 -9.99
N ARG A 46 21.44 -8.48 -10.81
CA ARG A 46 22.27 -7.37 -10.30
C ARG A 46 21.39 -6.31 -9.64
N THR A 47 20.32 -5.88 -10.31
CA THR A 47 19.37 -4.90 -9.76
C THR A 47 18.76 -5.42 -8.46
N ARG A 48 18.38 -6.69 -8.43
CA ARG A 48 17.81 -7.33 -7.25
C ARG A 48 18.78 -7.32 -6.06
N ASN A 49 20.04 -7.73 -6.29
CA ASN A 49 21.07 -7.79 -5.23
C ASN A 49 21.39 -6.42 -4.63
N VAL A 50 21.19 -5.32 -5.36
CA VAL A 50 21.39 -3.95 -4.87
C VAL A 50 20.15 -3.45 -4.16
N ILE A 51 18.96 -3.68 -4.72
CA ILE A 51 17.71 -3.11 -4.19
C ILE A 51 17.22 -3.86 -2.96
N LEU A 52 17.36 -5.20 -2.87
CA LEU A 52 16.89 -5.98 -1.73
C LEU A 52 17.43 -5.47 -0.40
N PRO A 53 18.75 -5.25 -0.22
CA PRO A 53 19.26 -4.71 1.05
C PRO A 53 18.71 -3.32 1.37
N VAL A 54 18.45 -2.49 0.36
CA VAL A 54 17.83 -1.17 0.56
C VAL A 54 16.40 -1.31 1.07
N LEU A 55 15.61 -2.22 0.47
CA LEU A 55 14.25 -2.51 0.94
C LEU A 55 14.25 -3.10 2.36
N ASP A 56 15.25 -3.95 2.69
CA ASP A 56 15.42 -4.50 4.04
C ASP A 56 15.70 -3.37 5.04
N LEU A 57 16.60 -2.46 4.70
CA LEU A 57 16.92 -1.31 5.53
C LEU A 57 15.67 -0.42 5.73
N MET A 58 14.90 -0.16 4.67
CA MET A 58 13.67 0.62 4.75
C MET A 58 12.62 -0.02 5.67
N GLN A 59 12.58 -1.33 5.83
CA GLN A 59 11.63 -2.01 6.72
C GLN A 59 12.14 -2.17 8.16
N THR A 60 13.43 -2.08 8.39
CA THR A 60 14.01 -2.18 9.75
C THR A 60 14.00 -0.86 10.50
N ILE A 61 14.00 0.27 9.79
CA ILE A 61 13.96 1.59 10.40
C ILE A 61 12.56 1.85 10.99
N PRO A 62 12.44 2.28 12.26
CA PRO A 62 11.16 2.64 12.83
C PRO A 62 10.44 3.72 12.02
N SER A 63 9.13 3.59 11.85
CA SER A 63 8.30 4.48 11.02
C SER A 63 8.47 5.97 11.36
N PHE A 64 8.62 6.30 12.64
CA PHE A 64 8.87 7.68 13.09
C PHE A 64 10.15 8.30 12.52
N CYS A 65 11.18 7.47 12.27
CA CYS A 65 12.46 7.97 11.76
C CYS A 65 12.37 8.54 10.34
N TYR A 66 11.36 8.14 9.56
CA TYR A 66 11.11 8.72 8.24
C TYR A 66 10.41 10.07 8.29
N LEU A 67 9.60 10.27 9.32
CA LEU A 67 8.81 11.49 9.46
C LEU A 67 9.67 12.67 9.91
N ILE A 68 10.64 12.44 10.80
CA ILE A 68 11.48 13.50 11.37
C ILE A 68 12.25 14.30 10.31
N PRO A 69 13.04 13.67 9.40
CA PRO A 69 13.73 14.41 8.35
C PRO A 69 12.78 15.14 7.40
N GLY A 70 11.62 14.51 7.10
CA GLY A 70 10.59 15.14 6.28
C GLY A 70 10.04 16.41 6.89
N ILE A 71 9.76 16.40 8.20
CA ILE A 71 9.28 17.58 8.94
C ILE A 71 10.37 18.65 9.03
N MET A 72 11.61 18.27 9.22
CA MET A 72 12.74 19.24 9.28
C MET A 72 12.95 19.98 7.96
N LEU A 73 12.70 19.32 6.83
CA LEU A 73 12.91 19.88 5.49
C LEU A 73 11.68 20.65 4.97
N PHE A 74 10.48 20.16 5.24
CA PHE A 74 9.23 20.66 4.64
C PHE A 74 8.26 21.29 5.65
N GLY A 75 8.60 21.27 6.95
CA GLY A 75 7.69 21.69 8.01
C GLY A 75 6.60 20.65 8.30
N LEU A 76 5.66 21.01 9.18
CA LEU A 76 4.48 20.17 9.50
C LEU A 76 3.47 20.24 8.35
N GLY A 77 2.87 19.10 7.98
CA GLY A 77 1.82 19.06 6.96
C GLY A 77 1.77 17.78 6.13
N ALA A 78 1.04 17.83 5.03
CA ALA A 78 0.79 16.67 4.17
C ALA A 78 2.04 16.18 3.41
N VAL A 79 2.97 17.08 3.05
CA VAL A 79 4.15 16.72 2.25
C VAL A 79 5.06 15.72 2.97
N PRO A 80 5.54 15.97 4.21
CA PRO A 80 6.33 14.98 4.93
C PRO A 80 5.56 13.68 5.19
N ALA A 81 4.24 13.76 5.42
CA ALA A 81 3.40 12.59 5.60
C ALA A 81 3.36 11.71 4.35
N ILE A 82 3.20 12.29 3.16
CA ILE A 82 3.19 11.57 1.88
C ILE A 82 4.55 10.91 1.62
N ILE A 83 5.66 11.65 1.82
CA ILE A 83 7.01 11.13 1.62
C ILE A 83 7.29 9.95 2.56
N ALA A 84 7.00 10.11 3.84
CA ALA A 84 7.20 9.06 4.83
C ALA A 84 6.31 7.83 4.54
N THR A 85 5.05 8.05 4.13
CA THR A 85 4.14 6.99 3.73
C THR A 85 4.67 6.23 2.52
N PHE A 86 5.16 6.92 1.50
CA PHE A 86 5.77 6.31 0.33
C PHE A 86 6.96 5.43 0.69
N ILE A 87 7.92 5.97 1.45
CA ILE A 87 9.14 5.25 1.84
C ILE A 87 8.79 4.00 2.68
N TYR A 88 7.84 4.12 3.59
CA TYR A 88 7.45 3.03 4.50
C TYR A 88 6.63 1.95 3.81
N ALA A 89 5.74 2.31 2.87
CA ALA A 89 4.77 1.39 2.29
C ALA A 89 5.20 0.75 0.95
N VAL A 90 6.22 1.29 0.25
CA VAL A 90 6.65 0.76 -1.05
C VAL A 90 7.34 -0.61 -1.01
N PRO A 91 8.13 -0.99 0.03
CA PRO A 91 8.91 -2.22 0.01
C PRO A 91 8.12 -3.51 -0.21
N PRO A 92 6.98 -3.78 0.45
CA PRO A 92 6.22 -5.01 0.22
C PRO A 92 5.70 -5.11 -1.21
N LEU A 93 5.28 -4.00 -1.81
CA LEU A 93 4.80 -3.98 -3.19
C LEU A 93 5.92 -4.36 -4.17
N VAL A 94 7.12 -3.79 -3.99
CA VAL A 94 8.29 -4.11 -4.83
C VAL A 94 8.65 -5.60 -4.72
N ARG A 95 8.69 -6.13 -3.49
CA ARG A 95 9.04 -7.54 -3.24
C ARG A 95 8.02 -8.51 -3.79
N LEU A 96 6.73 -8.25 -3.59
CA LEU A 96 5.67 -9.13 -4.08
C LEU A 96 5.52 -9.05 -5.59
N THR A 97 5.86 -7.93 -6.22
CA THR A 97 5.96 -7.82 -7.68
C THR A 97 7.14 -8.64 -8.23
N ASP A 98 8.33 -8.52 -7.65
CA ASP A 98 9.50 -9.34 -8.01
C ASP A 98 9.21 -10.83 -7.85
N LEU A 99 8.67 -11.20 -6.68
CA LEU A 99 8.33 -12.59 -6.35
C LEU A 99 7.29 -13.15 -7.31
N GLY A 100 6.20 -12.43 -7.56
CA GLY A 100 5.12 -12.87 -8.44
C GLY A 100 5.59 -13.16 -9.86
N ILE A 101 6.46 -12.30 -10.42
CA ILE A 101 7.02 -12.52 -11.75
C ILE A 101 7.96 -13.73 -11.79
N ARG A 102 8.69 -13.99 -10.72
CA ARG A 102 9.65 -15.12 -10.64
C ARG A 102 9.00 -16.45 -10.31
N LEU A 103 7.84 -16.45 -9.67
CA LEU A 103 7.07 -17.66 -9.38
C LEU A 103 6.26 -18.19 -10.56
N VAL A 104 6.27 -17.49 -11.70
CA VAL A 104 5.64 -18.00 -12.92
C VAL A 104 6.33 -19.28 -13.34
N ASP A 105 5.53 -20.32 -13.61
CA ASP A 105 5.98 -21.66 -13.96
C ASP A 105 6.95 -21.61 -15.15
N THR A 106 8.07 -22.32 -15.02
CA THR A 106 9.10 -22.42 -16.04
C THR A 106 8.56 -23.09 -17.32
N GLU A 107 7.67 -24.07 -17.19
CA GLU A 107 7.07 -24.75 -18.35
C GLU A 107 6.27 -23.76 -19.21
N VAL A 108 5.55 -22.83 -18.59
CA VAL A 108 4.80 -21.79 -19.31
C VAL A 108 5.74 -20.81 -20.01
N ILE A 109 6.88 -20.50 -19.38
CA ILE A 109 7.91 -19.62 -19.95
C ILE A 109 8.59 -20.31 -21.16
N GLU A 110 8.93 -21.58 -21.03
CA GLU A 110 9.54 -22.40 -22.09
C GLU A 110 8.59 -22.57 -23.28
N ALA A 111 7.29 -22.81 -23.01
CA ALA A 111 6.27 -22.83 -24.05
C ALA A 111 6.20 -21.52 -24.83
N ALA A 112 6.22 -20.37 -24.12
CA ALA A 112 6.22 -19.07 -24.76
C ALA A 112 7.49 -18.85 -25.62
N ASP A 113 8.65 -19.33 -25.17
CA ASP A 113 9.89 -19.28 -25.94
C ASP A 113 9.84 -20.18 -27.18
N ALA A 114 9.24 -21.39 -27.08
CA ALA A 114 9.03 -22.28 -28.21
C ALA A 114 8.14 -21.69 -29.31
N PHE A 115 7.15 -20.86 -28.93
CA PHE A 115 6.33 -20.08 -29.86
C PHE A 115 7.03 -18.81 -30.39
N GLY A 116 8.29 -18.59 -30.06
CA GLY A 116 9.08 -17.44 -30.54
C GLY A 116 8.72 -16.09 -29.90
N ALA A 117 8.14 -16.09 -28.69
CA ALA A 117 7.77 -14.88 -28.00
C ALA A 117 9.02 -14.05 -27.63
N SER A 118 9.01 -12.76 -27.99
CA SER A 118 10.04 -11.82 -27.58
C SER A 118 10.01 -11.59 -26.05
N LYS A 119 11.13 -11.10 -25.49
CA LYS A 119 11.21 -10.80 -24.04
C LYS A 119 10.12 -9.85 -23.54
N LYS A 120 9.66 -8.92 -24.38
CA LYS A 120 8.55 -8.02 -24.05
C LYS A 120 7.19 -8.73 -24.07
N GLN A 121 6.94 -9.54 -25.08
CA GLN A 121 5.71 -10.33 -25.19
C GLN A 121 5.59 -11.34 -24.06
N LYS A 122 6.69 -12.01 -23.68
CA LYS A 122 6.73 -12.93 -22.56
C LYS A 122 6.41 -12.21 -21.23
N LEU A 123 7.00 -11.03 -20.99
CA LEU A 123 6.72 -10.27 -19.77
C LEU A 123 5.26 -9.84 -19.70
N TRP A 124 4.76 -9.14 -20.73
CA TRP A 124 3.43 -8.51 -20.68
C TRP A 124 2.29 -9.49 -21.00
N GLY A 125 2.54 -10.49 -21.84
CA GLY A 125 1.52 -11.46 -22.27
C GLY A 125 1.40 -12.69 -21.36
N VAL A 126 2.48 -13.04 -20.64
CA VAL A 126 2.51 -14.28 -19.85
C VAL A 126 2.82 -13.97 -18.38
N GLN A 127 3.98 -13.37 -18.10
CA GLN A 127 4.44 -13.23 -16.71
C GLN A 127 3.59 -12.23 -15.89
N MET A 128 3.25 -11.08 -16.46
CA MET A 128 2.46 -10.07 -15.74
C MET A 128 1.03 -10.54 -15.40
N PRO A 129 0.27 -11.16 -16.33
CA PRO A 129 -1.03 -11.72 -15.99
C PRO A 129 -0.96 -12.80 -14.90
N LEU A 130 0.03 -13.68 -14.95
CA LEU A 130 0.19 -14.76 -13.97
C LEU A 130 0.74 -14.26 -12.63
N ALA A 131 1.51 -13.15 -12.62
CA ALA A 131 2.00 -12.50 -11.42
C ALA A 131 0.94 -11.61 -10.73
N LEU A 132 -0.18 -11.30 -11.41
CA LEU A 132 -1.20 -10.37 -10.94
C LEU A 132 -1.70 -10.67 -9.52
N PRO A 133 -1.96 -11.94 -9.09
CA PRO A 133 -2.35 -12.25 -7.73
C PRO A 133 -1.36 -11.74 -6.69
N ASN A 134 -0.07 -11.98 -6.91
CA ASN A 134 0.98 -11.53 -6.00
C ASN A 134 1.14 -10.00 -6.01
N ILE A 135 0.99 -9.36 -7.16
CA ILE A 135 1.02 -7.89 -7.28
C ILE A 135 -0.14 -7.27 -6.50
N MET A 136 -1.35 -7.82 -6.64
CA MET A 136 -2.53 -7.34 -5.90
C MET A 136 -2.38 -7.54 -4.39
N GLN A 137 -1.80 -8.64 -3.95
CA GLN A 137 -1.43 -8.84 -2.55
C GLN A 137 -0.41 -7.78 -2.09
N GLY A 138 0.56 -7.42 -2.95
CA GLY A 138 1.52 -6.34 -2.70
C GLY A 138 0.84 -4.99 -2.53
N ILE A 139 -0.14 -4.66 -3.39
CA ILE A 139 -0.93 -3.44 -3.29
C ILE A 139 -1.74 -3.43 -1.98
N ASN A 140 -2.37 -4.55 -1.61
CA ASN A 140 -3.13 -4.64 -0.37
C ASN A 140 -2.24 -4.41 0.85
N GLN A 141 -1.08 -5.05 0.91
CA GLN A 141 -0.13 -4.87 2.01
C GLN A 141 0.43 -3.43 2.05
N CYS A 142 0.73 -2.85 0.89
CA CYS A 142 1.12 -1.45 0.76
C CYS A 142 0.03 -0.52 1.31
N THR A 143 -1.25 -0.77 1.00
CA THR A 143 -2.40 0.01 1.48
C THR A 143 -2.50 0.00 3.00
N MET A 144 -2.34 -1.17 3.63
CA MET A 144 -2.37 -1.29 5.09
C MET A 144 -1.20 -0.56 5.76
N MET A 145 0.01 -0.68 5.20
CA MET A 145 1.17 0.05 5.71
C MET A 145 1.04 1.56 5.50
N ALA A 146 0.50 1.99 4.37
CA ALA A 146 0.23 3.40 4.08
C ALA A 146 -0.76 4.00 5.10
N LEU A 147 -1.86 3.29 5.40
CA LEU A 147 -2.81 3.74 6.41
C LEU A 147 -2.16 3.89 7.79
N ALA A 148 -1.40 2.88 8.23
CA ALA A 148 -0.69 2.93 9.51
C ALA A 148 0.24 4.15 9.59
N MET A 149 0.99 4.42 8.51
CA MET A 149 1.91 5.55 8.47
C MET A 149 1.21 6.90 8.47
N VAL A 150 0.10 7.05 7.72
CA VAL A 150 -0.69 8.30 7.67
C VAL A 150 -1.33 8.59 9.03
N VAL A 151 -1.79 7.57 9.76
CA VAL A 151 -2.31 7.74 11.12
C VAL A 151 -1.21 8.25 12.05
N ILE A 152 -0.02 7.67 12.00
CA ILE A 152 1.14 8.13 12.79
C ILE A 152 1.51 9.58 12.42
N ALA A 153 1.58 9.90 11.12
CA ALA A 153 1.90 11.24 10.65
C ALA A 153 0.86 12.27 11.10
N SER A 154 -0.42 11.89 11.18
CA SER A 154 -1.47 12.79 11.66
C SER A 154 -1.38 13.05 13.16
N MET A 155 -0.79 12.15 13.95
CA MET A 155 -0.49 12.41 15.37
C MET A 155 0.64 13.43 15.57
N ILE A 156 1.46 13.72 14.55
CA ILE A 156 2.66 14.58 14.67
C ILE A 156 2.50 15.90 13.87
N GLY A 157 1.28 16.31 13.58
CA GLY A 157 1.03 17.64 13.00
C GLY A 157 0.57 17.64 11.53
N THR A 158 0.23 16.49 10.98
CA THR A 158 -0.60 16.40 9.78
C THR A 158 -2.05 16.28 10.24
N ARG A 159 -2.95 17.10 9.71
CA ARG A 159 -4.38 16.98 10.05
C ARG A 159 -4.90 15.61 9.62
N GLY A 160 -5.76 14.99 10.45
CA GLY A 160 -6.36 13.70 10.14
C GLY A 160 -6.99 13.03 11.37
N LEU A 161 -7.43 11.77 11.20
CA LEU A 161 -8.07 11.01 12.28
C LEU A 161 -7.10 10.70 13.43
N GLY A 162 -5.81 10.50 13.16
CA GLY A 162 -4.81 10.27 14.22
C GLY A 162 -4.62 11.49 15.14
N ASP A 163 -4.78 12.71 14.64
CA ASP A 163 -4.78 13.94 15.45
C ASP A 163 -5.91 13.92 16.48
N GLU A 164 -7.11 13.45 16.13
CA GLU A 164 -8.23 13.30 17.08
C GLU A 164 -7.94 12.26 18.17
N VAL A 165 -7.27 11.17 17.83
CA VAL A 165 -6.83 10.18 18.83
C VAL A 165 -5.86 10.84 19.81
N LEU A 166 -4.85 11.55 19.30
CA LEU A 166 -3.86 12.21 20.13
C LEU A 166 -4.48 13.28 21.04
N LEU A 167 -5.35 14.13 20.50
CA LEU A 167 -6.07 15.15 21.26
C LEU A 167 -6.95 14.53 22.36
N GLY A 168 -7.63 13.42 22.06
CA GLY A 168 -8.41 12.68 23.06
C GLY A 168 -7.55 12.14 24.20
N LEU A 169 -6.37 11.60 23.89
CA LEU A 169 -5.41 11.11 24.88
C LEU A 169 -4.84 12.24 25.72
N GLN A 170 -4.43 13.35 25.12
CA GLN A 170 -3.87 14.52 25.84
C GLN A 170 -4.89 15.18 26.76
N GLN A 171 -6.16 15.18 26.38
CA GLN A 171 -7.25 15.72 27.18
C GLN A 171 -7.84 14.72 28.18
N LEU A 172 -7.28 13.50 28.26
CA LEU A 172 -7.82 12.37 29.05
C LEU A 172 -9.31 12.09 28.72
N ASN A 173 -9.74 12.43 27.51
CA ASN A 173 -11.09 12.17 27.01
C ASN A 173 -11.11 10.85 26.27
N VAL A 174 -11.31 9.76 27.01
CA VAL A 174 -11.34 8.39 26.47
C VAL A 174 -12.41 8.22 25.40
N GLY A 175 -13.57 8.91 25.52
CA GLY A 175 -14.64 8.86 24.54
C GLY A 175 -14.18 9.33 23.16
N ARG A 176 -13.56 10.53 23.09
CA ARG A 176 -13.03 11.12 21.85
C ARG A 176 -11.94 10.26 21.21
N ALA A 177 -11.01 9.76 22.01
CA ALA A 177 -9.95 8.89 21.53
C ALA A 177 -10.50 7.57 20.97
N ALA A 178 -11.49 6.98 21.65
CA ALA A 178 -12.15 5.75 21.21
C ALA A 178 -12.97 5.93 19.92
N GLU A 179 -13.71 7.03 19.79
CA GLU A 179 -14.46 7.38 18.57
C GLU A 179 -13.52 7.48 17.36
N ALA A 180 -12.43 8.22 17.50
CA ALA A 180 -11.45 8.36 16.42
C ALA A 180 -10.74 7.03 16.09
N GLY A 181 -10.40 6.22 17.10
CA GLY A 181 -9.81 4.91 16.92
C GLY A 181 -10.73 3.94 16.16
N ILE A 182 -12.01 3.90 16.52
CA ILE A 182 -13.01 3.09 15.81
C ILE A 182 -13.16 3.54 14.35
N ALA A 183 -13.15 4.83 14.09
CA ALA A 183 -13.23 5.34 12.73
C ALA A 183 -12.02 4.94 11.88
N ILE A 184 -10.81 4.94 12.44
CA ILE A 184 -9.62 4.45 11.76
C ILE A 184 -9.77 2.97 11.42
N VAL A 185 -10.28 2.15 12.35
CA VAL A 185 -10.51 0.73 12.11
C VAL A 185 -11.56 0.51 11.02
N LEU A 186 -12.67 1.25 11.04
CA LEU A 186 -13.69 1.16 10.00
C LEU A 186 -13.14 1.57 8.63
N LEU A 187 -12.35 2.63 8.58
CA LEU A 187 -11.67 3.06 7.35
C LEU A 187 -10.73 1.98 6.83
N ALA A 188 -9.94 1.36 7.73
CA ALA A 188 -9.05 0.25 7.38
C ALA A 188 -9.82 -0.92 6.75
N ILE A 189 -10.93 -1.34 7.38
CA ILE A 189 -11.76 -2.45 6.89
C ILE A 189 -12.34 -2.13 5.51
N VAL A 190 -12.88 -0.92 5.32
CA VAL A 190 -13.46 -0.50 4.02
C VAL A 190 -12.40 -0.54 2.92
N LEU A 191 -11.21 0.01 3.19
CA LEU A 191 -10.12 0.06 2.22
C LEU A 191 -9.57 -1.33 1.89
N ASP A 192 -9.42 -2.18 2.90
CA ASP A 192 -9.01 -3.57 2.71
C ASP A 192 -10.02 -4.32 1.82
N ARG A 193 -11.32 -4.19 2.10
CA ARG A 193 -12.37 -4.82 1.29
C ARG A 193 -12.40 -4.32 -0.15
N ILE A 194 -12.23 -3.03 -0.36
CA ILE A 194 -12.17 -2.44 -1.69
C ILE A 194 -10.96 -3.01 -2.45
N THR A 195 -9.77 -3.00 -1.83
CA THR A 195 -8.54 -3.48 -2.47
C THR A 195 -8.61 -4.98 -2.80
N GLN A 196 -9.15 -5.81 -1.89
CA GLN A 196 -9.33 -7.23 -2.10
C GLN A 196 -10.34 -7.52 -3.22
N SER A 197 -11.50 -6.86 -3.21
CA SER A 197 -12.55 -7.05 -4.24
C SER A 197 -12.04 -6.70 -5.65
N TYR A 198 -11.27 -5.63 -5.79
CA TYR A 198 -10.62 -5.32 -7.06
C TYR A 198 -9.60 -6.39 -7.47
N GLY A 199 -8.84 -6.94 -6.51
CA GLY A 199 -7.89 -8.02 -6.74
C GLY A 199 -8.57 -9.30 -7.27
N GLU A 200 -9.65 -9.74 -6.63
CA GLU A 200 -10.43 -10.92 -7.02
C GLU A 200 -11.04 -10.76 -8.41
N THR A 201 -11.64 -9.60 -8.68
CA THR A 201 -12.25 -9.31 -10.01
C THR A 201 -11.22 -9.35 -11.14
N LEU A 202 -10.00 -8.86 -10.90
CA LEU A 202 -8.91 -8.91 -11.87
C LEU A 202 -8.39 -10.33 -12.07
N GLN A 203 -8.30 -11.13 -11.00
CA GLN A 203 -7.90 -12.54 -11.05
C GLN A 203 -8.90 -13.38 -11.81
N GLU A 204 -10.19 -13.22 -11.58
CA GLU A 204 -11.25 -13.94 -12.30
C GLU A 204 -11.24 -13.65 -13.81
N ARG A 205 -10.89 -12.43 -14.21
CA ARG A 205 -10.76 -12.06 -15.63
C ARG A 205 -9.52 -12.65 -16.29
N THR A 206 -8.49 -12.97 -15.51
CA THR A 206 -7.18 -13.44 -16.01
C THR A 206 -7.04 -14.95 -15.89
N ALA A 207 -7.80 -15.61 -15.00
CA ALA A 207 -7.82 -17.06 -14.88
C ALA A 207 -8.54 -17.68 -16.11
N PRO A 208 -7.91 -18.60 -16.85
CA PRO A 208 -8.59 -19.35 -17.88
C PRO A 208 -9.72 -20.17 -17.25
N ASN A 209 -10.87 -20.20 -17.93
CA ASN A 209 -12.18 -20.72 -17.52
C ASN A 209 -12.15 -22.23 -17.20
N THR A 210 -11.45 -22.64 -16.14
CA THR A 210 -11.28 -24.05 -15.72
C THR A 210 -12.46 -24.59 -14.89
N LYS A 211 -13.50 -23.77 -14.63
CA LYS A 211 -14.69 -24.16 -13.84
C LYS A 211 -15.95 -24.49 -14.68
N LYS A 212 -15.83 -24.90 -15.95
CA LYS A 212 -16.95 -25.49 -16.69
C LYS A 212 -16.65 -26.94 -17.09
N GLY A 213 -16.58 -27.82 -16.09
CA GLY A 213 -16.40 -29.24 -16.34
C GLY A 213 -16.47 -30.06 -15.06
N LYS A 214 -17.59 -29.97 -14.30
CA LYS A 214 -18.06 -31.00 -13.38
C LYS A 214 -19.58 -30.90 -13.24
#